data_7860603415c21c1667c5da11ae0e0131
#
_entry.id   7860603415c21c1667c5da11ae0e0131
#
_cell.length_a   1.000
_cell.length_b   1.000
_cell.length_c   1.000
_cell.angle_alpha   90.00
_cell.angle_beta   90.00
_cell.angle_gamma   90.00
#
_symmetry.space_group_name_H-M   'P 1'
#
loop_
_entity.id
_entity.type
_entity.pdbx_description
1 polymer ?
#
loop_
_entity_poly.entity_id
_entity_poly.type
_entity_poly.pdbx_seq_one_letter_code
_entity_poly.pdbx_strand_id
1 'polypeptide(L)'
;VNVNNPKGRSDEKNIATAHEYIVVYQKNEAILSGFEPEENVTRRYNKVDKEGNRYRYIDLRKTGDSDRREDRPKMFYYFYFNQATGEFYPSYDERTPDGWIKIVPMKDDGSFGRWRVGIETAESRKELLEPTYMSVKKRWTVMERDYLSDDLRVKATTAWTFKDLNSERGTEQFVDLGFDKNIFPRPKPLGTILRPLLLSTKKGDVVLDFFSGSST
;
A
#
# COMPACT_ATOMS: atom_id res chain seq x y z
N VAL A 1 -17.94 -1.06 0.56
CA VAL A 1 -17.01 -0.98 -0.58
C VAL A 1 -17.79 -0.51 -1.79
N ASN A 2 -17.24 0.45 -2.52
CA ASN A 2 -17.79 0.99 -3.75
C ASN A 2 -17.18 0.25 -4.95
N VAL A 3 -18.01 -0.45 -5.70
CA VAL A 3 -17.58 -1.26 -6.85
C VAL A 3 -17.86 -0.49 -8.14
N ASN A 4 -16.83 -0.30 -8.94
CA ASN A 4 -16.92 0.44 -10.20
C ASN A 4 -17.83 -0.24 -11.20
N ASN A 5 -18.76 0.53 -11.77
CA ASN A 5 -19.59 0.14 -12.93
C ASN A 5 -19.54 1.25 -13.99
N PRO A 6 -18.52 1.30 -14.83
CA PRO A 6 -18.17 2.47 -15.64
C PRO A 6 -19.22 2.86 -16.68
N LYS A 7 -20.14 1.95 -17.06
CA LYS A 7 -21.21 2.30 -18.00
C LYS A 7 -22.40 3.00 -17.36
N GLY A 8 -22.50 2.96 -16.03
CA GLY A 8 -23.57 3.63 -15.30
C GLY A 8 -24.98 3.18 -15.70
N ARG A 9 -25.99 3.80 -15.11
CA ARG A 9 -27.38 3.69 -15.56
C ARG A 9 -27.69 4.89 -16.45
N SER A 10 -28.05 4.63 -17.70
CA SER A 10 -28.39 5.66 -18.69
C SER A 10 -29.74 6.34 -18.43
N ASP A 11 -30.52 5.77 -17.52
CA ASP A 11 -31.85 6.25 -17.12
C ASP A 11 -31.84 7.32 -16.02
N GLU A 12 -30.68 7.61 -15.44
CA GLU A 12 -30.52 8.68 -14.46
C GLU A 12 -30.61 10.07 -15.12
N LYS A 13 -31.44 10.96 -14.54
CA LYS A 13 -31.80 12.24 -15.17
C LYS A 13 -30.62 13.23 -15.25
N ASN A 14 -29.72 13.26 -14.27
CA ASN A 14 -28.65 14.25 -14.22
C ASN A 14 -27.26 13.62 -14.19
N ILE A 15 -26.98 12.77 -13.20
CA ILE A 15 -25.69 12.12 -13.02
C ILE A 15 -25.90 10.62 -12.95
N ALA A 16 -25.34 9.90 -13.92
CA ALA A 16 -25.47 8.44 -13.98
C ALA A 16 -24.74 7.77 -12.81
N THR A 17 -25.41 6.82 -12.15
CA THR A 17 -24.79 6.00 -11.11
C THR A 17 -23.83 5.01 -11.74
N ALA A 18 -22.53 5.21 -11.53
CA ALA A 18 -21.46 4.39 -12.12
C ALA A 18 -20.80 3.45 -11.09
N HIS A 19 -21.54 3.01 -10.09
CA HIS A 19 -21.03 2.11 -9.05
C HIS A 19 -22.13 1.26 -8.41
N GLU A 20 -21.69 0.20 -7.75
CA GLU A 20 -22.50 -0.61 -6.85
C GLU A 20 -21.84 -0.68 -5.47
N TYR A 21 -22.57 -1.15 -4.47
CA TYR A 21 -22.05 -1.28 -3.11
C TYR A 21 -21.91 -2.74 -2.68
N ILE A 22 -20.81 -3.07 -2.05
CA ILE A 22 -20.70 -4.27 -1.21
C ILE A 22 -20.68 -3.79 0.25
N VAL A 23 -21.68 -4.20 1.01
CA VAL A 23 -21.79 -3.87 2.43
C VAL A 23 -21.20 -5.03 3.21
N VAL A 24 -20.28 -4.74 4.12
CA VAL A 24 -19.58 -5.75 4.92
C VAL A 24 -19.92 -5.55 6.38
N TYR A 25 -20.37 -6.61 7.03
CA TYR A 25 -20.63 -6.64 8.46
C TYR A 25 -19.73 -7.66 9.14
N GLN A 26 -19.36 -7.39 10.36
CA GLN A 26 -18.66 -8.35 11.22
C GLN A 26 -19.38 -8.50 12.55
N LYS A 27 -19.43 -9.72 13.07
CA LYS A 27 -20.04 -10.00 14.37
C LYS A 27 -19.09 -9.68 15.53
N ASN A 28 -17.83 -10.01 15.34
CA ASN A 28 -16.72 -9.77 16.26
C ASN A 28 -15.58 -9.10 15.49
N GLU A 29 -14.40 -8.96 16.11
CA GLU A 29 -13.22 -8.49 15.38
C GLU A 29 -12.89 -9.46 14.25
N ALA A 30 -12.80 -8.92 13.03
CA ALA A 30 -12.37 -9.64 11.84
C ALA A 30 -11.15 -8.97 11.24
N ILE A 31 -10.15 -9.75 10.91
CA ILE A 31 -8.93 -9.28 10.22
C ILE A 31 -9.02 -9.74 8.77
N LEU A 32 -9.06 -8.79 7.85
CA LEU A 32 -9.01 -9.08 6.43
C LEU A 32 -7.55 -9.27 5.99
N SER A 33 -7.28 -10.33 5.24
CA SER A 33 -5.91 -10.70 4.84
C SER A 33 -5.24 -9.70 3.89
N GLY A 34 -6.01 -8.93 3.15
CA GLY A 34 -5.53 -8.14 2.02
C GLY A 34 -5.44 -8.96 0.72
N PHE A 35 -5.22 -8.28 -0.39
CA PHE A 35 -5.02 -8.89 -1.70
C PHE A 35 -3.56 -9.25 -1.94
N GLU A 36 -3.31 -10.21 -2.80
CA GLU A 36 -1.99 -10.40 -3.37
C GLU A 36 -1.55 -9.15 -4.13
N PRO A 37 -0.28 -8.75 -4.03
CA PRO A 37 0.20 -7.57 -4.73
C PRO A 37 0.18 -7.78 -6.24
N GLU A 38 -0.36 -6.82 -6.97
CA GLU A 38 -0.24 -6.78 -8.42
C GLU A 38 1.23 -6.54 -8.83
N GLU A 39 1.56 -6.89 -10.07
CA GLU A 39 2.91 -6.75 -10.61
C GLU A 39 3.46 -5.31 -10.53
N ASN A 40 2.61 -4.30 -10.68
CA ASN A 40 2.98 -2.90 -10.52
C ASN A 40 3.49 -2.55 -9.12
N VAL A 41 3.07 -3.28 -8.08
CA VAL A 41 3.53 -3.15 -6.70
C VAL A 41 4.88 -3.83 -6.54
N THR A 42 5.02 -5.08 -7.00
CA THR A 42 6.25 -5.86 -6.86
C THR A 42 7.38 -5.35 -7.75
N ARG A 43 7.10 -4.73 -8.88
CA ARG A 43 8.10 -4.04 -9.73
C ARG A 43 8.84 -2.90 -9.04
N ARG A 44 8.27 -2.30 -7.99
CA ARG A 44 8.93 -1.24 -7.22
C ARG A 44 10.13 -1.77 -6.43
N TYR A 45 10.18 -3.06 -6.13
CA TYR A 45 11.28 -3.75 -5.48
C TYR A 45 12.31 -4.16 -6.54
N ASN A 46 12.98 -3.14 -7.10
CA ASN A 46 13.84 -3.26 -8.29
C ASN A 46 15.34 -3.37 -7.96
N LYS A 47 15.68 -3.44 -6.69
CA LYS A 47 17.04 -3.64 -6.20
C LYS A 47 17.19 -5.04 -5.62
N VAL A 48 18.42 -5.53 -5.61
CA VAL A 48 18.77 -6.85 -5.07
C VAL A 48 19.99 -6.68 -4.16
N ASP A 49 19.97 -7.27 -2.98
CA ASP A 49 21.12 -7.31 -2.08
C ASP A 49 22.10 -8.44 -2.45
N LYS A 50 23.14 -8.62 -1.63
CA LYS A 50 24.18 -9.64 -1.85
C LYS A 50 23.68 -11.07 -1.68
N GLU A 51 22.59 -11.25 -0.93
CA GLU A 51 21.95 -12.53 -0.69
C GLU A 51 20.87 -12.86 -1.73
N GLY A 52 20.58 -11.94 -2.67
CA GLY A 52 19.57 -12.11 -3.70
C GLY A 52 18.17 -11.62 -3.31
N ASN A 53 17.99 -10.99 -2.15
CA ASN A 53 16.71 -10.48 -1.70
C ASN A 53 16.34 -9.20 -2.41
N ARG A 54 15.11 -9.13 -2.91
CA ARG A 54 14.60 -7.93 -3.59
C ARG A 54 14.16 -6.88 -2.58
N TYR A 55 14.53 -5.64 -2.82
CA TYR A 55 14.14 -4.50 -1.99
C TYR A 55 13.95 -3.22 -2.81
N ARG A 56 13.37 -2.22 -2.18
CA ARG A 56 13.29 -0.83 -2.67
C ARG A 56 13.77 0.12 -1.58
N TYR A 57 14.14 1.32 -1.98
CA TYR A 57 14.37 2.39 -1.02
C TYR A 57 13.11 3.18 -0.73
N ILE A 58 12.90 3.46 0.54
CA ILE A 58 11.88 4.39 1.04
C ILE A 58 12.61 5.55 1.72
N ASP A 59 12.26 6.80 1.38
CA ASP A 59 12.77 7.96 2.12
C ASP A 59 12.28 7.89 3.58
N LEU A 60 13.22 7.88 4.52
CA LEU A 60 12.90 7.84 5.95
C LEU A 60 12.20 9.14 6.39
N ARG A 61 12.39 10.24 5.65
CA ARG A 61 11.66 11.48 5.88
C ARG A 61 10.18 11.29 5.57
N LYS A 62 9.33 11.70 6.50
CA LYS A 62 7.88 11.71 6.29
C LYS A 62 7.50 12.72 5.22
N THR A 63 6.57 12.34 4.35
CA THR A 63 5.97 13.20 3.31
C THR A 63 4.45 13.17 3.42
N GLY A 64 3.78 14.22 2.92
CA GLY A 64 2.32 14.37 2.99
C GLY A 64 1.85 14.88 4.35
N ASP A 65 0.64 14.54 4.73
CA ASP A 65 0.03 15.05 5.96
C ASP A 65 0.89 14.78 7.20
N SER A 66 0.89 15.73 8.13
CA SER A 66 1.66 15.67 9.38
C SER A 66 3.16 15.42 9.15
N ASP A 67 3.76 16.08 8.17
CA ASP A 67 5.17 15.92 7.80
C ASP A 67 6.13 16.95 8.43
N ARG A 68 5.61 17.92 9.18
CA ARG A 68 6.38 18.97 9.81
C ARG A 68 6.97 18.53 11.14
N ARG A 69 8.06 19.19 11.55
CA ARG A 69 8.70 18.98 12.85
C ARG A 69 7.71 19.18 14.01
N GLU A 70 6.86 20.18 13.91
CA GLU A 70 5.89 20.58 14.95
C GLU A 70 4.79 19.54 15.14
N ASP A 71 4.43 18.79 14.09
CA ASP A 71 3.39 17.77 14.17
C ASP A 71 3.76 16.62 15.13
N ARG A 72 5.05 16.25 15.15
CA ARG A 72 5.59 15.21 16.04
C ARG A 72 7.05 15.52 16.42
N PRO A 73 7.31 16.43 17.37
CA PRO A 73 8.65 16.91 17.70
C PRO A 73 9.64 15.80 18.07
N LYS A 74 9.18 14.72 18.74
CA LYS A 74 10.03 13.57 19.08
C LYS A 74 10.51 12.73 17.88
N MET A 75 9.94 12.98 16.69
CA MET A 75 10.39 12.36 15.44
C MET A 75 11.32 13.28 14.64
N PHE A 76 11.75 14.38 15.24
CA PHE A 76 12.82 15.22 14.73
C PHE A 76 14.07 15.00 15.55
N TYR A 77 15.09 14.44 14.92
CA TYR A 77 16.42 14.19 15.44
C TYR A 77 17.41 14.20 14.29
N TYR A 78 18.69 14.17 14.59
CA TYR A 78 19.78 14.22 13.63
C TYR A 78 20.30 12.81 13.37
N PHE A 79 20.75 12.56 12.14
CA PHE A 79 21.69 11.47 11.88
C PHE A 79 23.07 12.05 11.66
N TYR A 80 24.06 11.42 12.25
CA TYR A 80 25.46 11.74 12.01
C TYR A 80 26.10 10.62 11.21
N PHE A 81 26.78 10.97 10.13
CA PHE A 81 27.40 10.04 9.20
C PHE A 81 28.85 10.39 9.00
N ASN A 82 29.76 9.45 9.27
CA ASN A 82 31.18 9.55 8.94
C ASN A 82 31.45 8.87 7.59
N GLN A 83 31.70 9.65 6.56
CA GLN A 83 31.91 9.14 5.22
C GLN A 83 33.22 8.34 5.09
N ALA A 84 34.21 8.59 5.92
CA ALA A 84 35.49 7.88 5.89
C ALA A 84 35.41 6.48 6.49
N THR A 85 34.63 6.31 7.58
CA THR A 85 34.50 5.01 8.29
C THR A 85 33.22 4.26 7.89
N GLY A 86 32.22 4.95 7.31
CA GLY A 86 30.88 4.40 7.05
C GLY A 86 30.00 4.33 8.30
N GLU A 87 30.47 4.77 9.44
CA GLU A 87 29.66 4.79 10.66
C GLU A 87 28.58 5.84 10.60
N PHE A 88 27.40 5.49 11.11
CA PHE A 88 26.33 6.45 11.26
C PHE A 88 25.40 6.10 12.44
N TYR A 89 24.79 7.12 13.05
CA TYR A 89 23.89 6.94 14.19
C TYR A 89 22.91 8.10 14.34
N PRO A 90 21.71 7.87 14.91
CA PRO A 90 20.76 8.91 15.25
C PRO A 90 21.07 9.56 16.59
N SER A 91 20.80 10.87 16.76
CA SER A 91 20.98 11.59 18.01
C SER A 91 20.06 12.80 18.13
N TYR A 92 19.64 13.14 19.34
CA TYR A 92 19.01 14.41 19.65
C TYR A 92 20.01 15.54 19.88
N ASP A 93 21.26 15.23 20.11
CA ASP A 93 22.31 16.25 20.27
C ASP A 93 22.52 16.98 18.93
N GLU A 94 22.47 18.28 18.97
CA GLU A 94 22.66 19.12 17.78
C GLU A 94 24.13 19.30 17.39
N ARG A 95 25.04 19.03 18.30
CA ARG A 95 26.47 19.22 18.09
C ARG A 95 27.00 18.18 17.09
N THR A 96 27.46 18.66 15.95
CA THR A 96 28.08 17.81 14.95
C THR A 96 29.50 17.43 15.37
N PRO A 97 29.84 16.12 15.44
CA PRO A 97 31.21 15.72 15.65
C PRO A 97 32.14 16.15 14.50
N ASP A 98 33.39 16.44 14.80
CA ASP A 98 34.34 16.88 13.78
C ASP A 98 34.54 15.82 12.69
N GLY A 99 34.44 16.24 11.44
CA GLY A 99 34.54 15.34 10.29
C GLY A 99 33.28 14.51 9.96
N TRP A 100 32.19 14.73 10.70
CA TRP A 100 30.91 14.06 10.44
C TRP A 100 29.93 14.92 9.65
N ILE A 101 29.10 14.28 8.88
CA ILE A 101 28.00 14.89 8.13
C ILE A 101 26.73 14.84 8.99
N LYS A 102 26.12 15.98 9.21
CA LYS A 102 24.84 16.11 9.88
C LYS A 102 23.71 16.00 8.88
N ILE A 103 22.83 15.02 9.04
CA ILE A 103 21.68 14.78 8.19
C ILE A 103 20.39 15.12 8.95
N VAL A 104 19.57 15.96 8.35
CA VAL A 104 18.29 16.42 8.93
C VAL A 104 17.13 16.11 7.99
N PRO A 105 15.91 15.91 8.50
CA PRO A 105 14.73 15.67 7.67
C PRO A 105 14.25 16.99 7.03
N MET A 106 15.01 17.50 6.07
CA MET A 106 14.72 18.76 5.40
C MET A 106 13.69 18.58 4.27
N LYS A 107 12.68 19.45 4.24
CA LYS A 107 11.69 19.51 3.15
C LYS A 107 12.27 20.24 1.94
N ASP A 108 11.55 20.18 0.82
CA ASP A 108 12.02 20.78 -0.44
C ASP A 108 11.89 22.31 -0.43
N ASP A 109 11.07 22.86 0.45
CA ASP A 109 10.94 24.30 0.73
C ASP A 109 12.00 24.85 1.71
N GLY A 110 12.92 23.99 2.18
CA GLY A 110 13.97 24.32 3.14
C GLY A 110 13.53 24.29 4.60
N SER A 111 12.26 24.05 4.89
CA SER A 111 11.76 23.89 6.26
C SER A 111 12.11 22.52 6.83
N PHE A 112 12.04 22.38 8.16
CA PHE A 112 12.26 21.11 8.82
C PHE A 112 11.00 20.24 8.79
N GLY A 113 11.18 19.04 8.27
CA GLY A 113 10.23 17.96 8.39
C GLY A 113 10.48 17.10 9.62
N ARG A 114 10.08 15.85 9.55
CA ARG A 114 10.34 14.83 10.56
C ARG A 114 10.64 13.48 9.92
N TRP A 115 11.22 12.58 10.68
CA TRP A 115 11.38 11.19 10.26
C TRP A 115 10.05 10.42 10.39
N ARG A 116 9.96 9.26 9.76
CA ARG A 116 8.79 8.36 9.83
C ARG A 116 8.71 7.64 11.16
N VAL A 117 9.85 7.41 11.80
CA VAL A 117 9.99 6.63 13.02
C VAL A 117 10.68 7.44 14.11
N GLY A 118 10.49 7.07 15.37
CA GLY A 118 11.22 7.61 16.49
C GLY A 118 12.66 7.11 16.53
N ILE A 119 13.49 7.77 17.33
CA ILE A 119 14.94 7.50 17.40
C ILE A 119 15.25 6.07 17.84
N GLU A 120 14.49 5.53 18.78
CA GLU A 120 14.67 4.14 19.28
C GLU A 120 14.40 3.11 18.17
N THR A 121 13.34 3.35 17.36
CA THR A 121 13.03 2.50 16.20
C THR A 121 14.10 2.64 15.12
N ALA A 122 14.63 3.84 14.89
CA ALA A 122 15.71 4.04 13.94
C ALA A 122 16.99 3.31 14.37
N GLU A 123 17.32 3.34 15.65
CA GLU A 123 18.48 2.60 16.18
C GLU A 123 18.28 1.08 16.07
N SER A 124 17.10 0.56 16.41
CA SER A 124 16.78 -0.87 16.31
C SER A 124 16.73 -1.42 14.88
N ARG A 125 16.61 -0.55 13.87
CA ARG A 125 16.57 -0.91 12.43
C ARG A 125 17.75 -0.33 11.66
N LYS A 126 18.81 0.01 12.32
CA LYS A 126 19.95 0.73 11.76
C LYS A 126 20.56 0.02 10.55
N GLU A 127 20.60 -1.31 10.56
CA GLU A 127 21.08 -2.13 9.45
C GLU A 127 20.26 -2.01 8.15
N LEU A 128 18.99 -1.57 8.26
CA LEU A 128 18.13 -1.30 7.11
C LEU A 128 18.25 0.15 6.61
N LEU A 129 18.88 1.01 7.39
CA LEU A 129 18.99 2.43 7.09
C LEU A 129 20.31 2.74 6.39
N GLU A 130 20.25 3.65 5.42
CA GLU A 130 21.42 4.02 4.62
C GLU A 130 21.47 5.53 4.37
N PRO A 131 22.54 6.21 4.82
CA PRO A 131 22.80 7.59 4.44
C PRO A 131 23.01 7.70 2.94
N THR A 132 22.22 8.52 2.28
CA THR A 132 22.21 8.64 0.81
C THR A 132 22.32 10.09 0.39
N TYR A 133 23.24 10.40 -0.53
CA TYR A 133 23.35 11.72 -1.12
C TYR A 133 22.41 11.87 -2.30
N MET A 134 21.48 12.80 -2.21
CA MET A 134 20.55 13.14 -3.29
C MET A 134 21.17 14.18 -4.22
N SER A 135 21.73 13.77 -5.34
CA SER A 135 22.46 14.65 -6.29
C SER A 135 21.57 15.80 -6.82
N VAL A 136 20.30 15.54 -7.11
CA VAL A 136 19.35 16.56 -7.60
C VAL A 136 19.06 17.63 -6.53
N LYS A 137 18.90 17.21 -5.28
CA LYS A 137 18.58 18.10 -4.14
C LYS A 137 19.84 18.62 -3.43
N LYS A 138 21.02 18.15 -3.84
CA LYS A 138 22.32 18.50 -3.26
C LYS A 138 22.40 18.40 -1.74
N ARG A 139 21.78 17.36 -1.18
CA ARG A 139 21.74 17.12 0.27
C ARG A 139 21.75 15.63 0.60
N TRP A 140 22.15 15.34 1.81
CA TRP A 140 22.04 13.99 2.38
C TRP A 140 20.63 13.75 2.95
N THR A 141 20.17 12.52 2.83
CA THR A 141 18.98 11.97 3.50
C THR A 141 19.29 10.57 4.01
N VAL A 142 18.33 9.97 4.71
CA VAL A 142 18.40 8.56 5.11
C VAL A 142 17.33 7.80 4.35
N MET A 143 17.72 6.74 3.68
CA MET A 143 16.84 5.79 3.01
C MET A 143 16.69 4.53 3.85
N GLU A 144 15.52 3.93 3.86
CA GLU A 144 15.25 2.61 4.45
C GLU A 144 15.15 1.57 3.33
N ARG A 145 15.83 0.43 3.48
CA ARG A 145 15.64 -0.74 2.62
C ARG A 145 14.38 -1.46 3.05
N ASP A 146 13.36 -1.38 2.20
CA ASP A 146 12.08 -2.09 2.36
C ASP A 146 12.16 -3.36 1.50
N TYR A 147 12.26 -4.53 2.15
CA TYR A 147 12.39 -5.81 1.47
C TYR A 147 11.04 -6.36 1.02
N LEU A 148 11.00 -6.98 -0.15
CA LEU A 148 9.85 -7.72 -0.64
C LEU A 148 9.66 -8.98 0.20
N SER A 149 8.59 -9.02 0.97
CA SER A 149 8.19 -10.22 1.71
C SER A 149 7.34 -11.14 0.82
N ASP A 150 7.52 -12.46 0.95
CA ASP A 150 6.67 -13.46 0.30
C ASP A 150 5.21 -13.38 0.79
N ASP A 151 5.02 -12.90 2.03
CA ASP A 151 3.71 -12.69 2.64
C ASP A 151 3.14 -11.28 2.40
N LEU A 152 3.73 -10.51 1.47
CA LEU A 152 3.23 -9.17 1.18
C LEU A 152 1.76 -9.22 0.76
N ARG A 153 0.92 -8.46 1.46
CA ARG A 153 -0.49 -8.26 1.12
C ARG A 153 -0.80 -6.78 0.98
N VAL A 154 -1.63 -6.45 0.02
CA VAL A 154 -2.09 -5.07 -0.21
C VAL A 154 -3.43 -4.90 0.47
N LYS A 155 -3.50 -3.97 1.41
CA LYS A 155 -4.75 -3.66 2.11
C LYS A 155 -5.84 -3.27 1.11
N ALA A 156 -7.00 -3.91 1.23
CA ALA A 156 -8.16 -3.56 0.42
C ALA A 156 -8.60 -2.12 0.71
N THR A 157 -8.91 -1.39 -0.35
CA THR A 157 -9.45 -0.03 -0.27
C THR A 157 -10.98 -0.07 -0.31
N THR A 158 -11.63 1.06 -0.08
CA THR A 158 -13.09 1.20 -0.21
C THR A 158 -13.56 1.44 -1.64
N ALA A 159 -12.66 1.67 -2.57
CA ALA A 159 -12.95 1.88 -3.99
C ALA A 159 -12.32 0.74 -4.81
N TRP A 160 -13.16 -0.07 -5.44
CA TRP A 160 -12.74 -1.20 -6.26
C TRP A 160 -12.96 -0.89 -7.74
N THR A 161 -11.88 -0.69 -8.47
CA THR A 161 -11.85 -0.33 -9.89
C THR A 161 -11.33 -1.46 -10.78
N PHE A 162 -11.38 -2.68 -10.29
CA PHE A 162 -10.89 -3.86 -10.99
C PHE A 162 -11.76 -4.18 -12.21
N LYS A 163 -11.13 -4.54 -13.32
CA LYS A 163 -11.82 -4.82 -14.58
C LYS A 163 -12.77 -6.03 -14.52
N ASP A 164 -12.46 -7.00 -13.67
CA ASP A 164 -13.25 -8.22 -13.46
C ASP A 164 -14.55 -7.97 -12.67
N LEU A 165 -14.78 -6.73 -12.21
CA LEU A 165 -16.00 -6.32 -11.50
C LEU A 165 -17.02 -5.63 -12.42
N ASN A 166 -16.67 -5.36 -13.68
CA ASN A 166 -17.59 -4.72 -14.60
C ASN A 166 -18.81 -5.62 -14.87
N SER A 167 -20.00 -5.05 -14.79
CA SER A 167 -21.27 -5.80 -14.91
C SER A 167 -21.42 -6.61 -16.20
N GLU A 168 -20.83 -6.16 -17.29
CA GLU A 168 -20.79 -6.90 -18.56
C GLU A 168 -20.07 -8.24 -18.47
N ARG A 169 -19.02 -8.30 -17.65
CA ARG A 169 -18.26 -9.53 -17.42
C ARG A 169 -19.10 -10.64 -16.83
N GLY A 170 -20.11 -10.31 -16.03
CA GLY A 170 -21.02 -11.32 -15.47
C GLY A 170 -21.74 -12.11 -16.57
N THR A 171 -22.26 -11.43 -17.59
CA THR A 171 -22.94 -12.10 -18.71
C THR A 171 -21.96 -12.89 -19.58
N GLU A 172 -20.77 -12.33 -19.88
CA GLU A 172 -19.73 -13.05 -20.63
C GLU A 172 -19.33 -14.35 -19.90
N GLN A 173 -18.99 -14.26 -18.61
CA GLN A 173 -18.59 -15.39 -17.78
C GLN A 173 -19.71 -16.44 -17.68
N PHE A 174 -20.97 -16.03 -17.56
CA PHE A 174 -22.11 -16.94 -17.52
C PHE A 174 -22.24 -17.76 -18.80
N VAL A 175 -22.05 -17.12 -19.96
CA VAL A 175 -22.06 -17.78 -21.27
C VAL A 175 -20.83 -18.69 -21.44
N ASP A 176 -19.65 -18.24 -21.00
CA ASP A 176 -18.42 -19.05 -21.06
C ASP A 176 -18.49 -20.32 -20.19
N LEU A 177 -19.30 -20.30 -19.14
CA LEU A 177 -19.62 -21.49 -18.32
C LEU A 177 -20.63 -22.44 -19.01
N GLY A 178 -21.11 -22.10 -20.21
CA GLY A 178 -22.04 -22.92 -21.00
C GLY A 178 -23.52 -22.66 -20.74
N PHE A 179 -23.88 -21.60 -20.02
CA PHE A 179 -25.28 -21.24 -19.76
C PHE A 179 -25.85 -20.32 -20.86
N ASP A 180 -27.12 -20.50 -21.18
CA ASP A 180 -27.83 -19.57 -22.05
C ASP A 180 -28.10 -18.24 -21.32
N LYS A 181 -27.67 -17.14 -21.91
CA LYS A 181 -27.87 -15.77 -21.37
C LYS A 181 -29.30 -15.40 -21.01
N ASN A 182 -30.29 -16.10 -21.60
CA ASN A 182 -31.71 -15.86 -21.38
C ASN A 182 -32.23 -16.54 -20.10
N ILE A 183 -31.49 -17.50 -19.52
CA ILE A 183 -31.92 -18.22 -18.32
C ILE A 183 -31.85 -17.31 -17.08
N PHE A 184 -30.78 -16.50 -16.96
CA PHE A 184 -30.62 -15.60 -15.85
C PHE A 184 -30.18 -14.22 -16.33
N PRO A 185 -31.07 -13.21 -16.25
CA PRO A 185 -30.75 -11.86 -16.68
C PRO A 185 -29.80 -11.18 -15.65
N ARG A 186 -28.73 -10.61 -16.16
CA ARG A 186 -27.77 -9.80 -15.37
C ARG A 186 -27.04 -10.56 -14.26
N PRO A 187 -26.33 -11.66 -14.55
CA PRO A 187 -25.51 -12.35 -13.58
C PRO A 187 -24.40 -11.41 -13.07
N LYS A 188 -24.05 -11.54 -11.79
CA LYS A 188 -22.96 -10.76 -11.22
C LYS A 188 -21.61 -11.31 -11.70
N PRO A 189 -20.60 -10.44 -11.93
CA PRO A 189 -19.25 -10.89 -12.24
C PRO A 189 -18.66 -11.76 -11.11
N LEU A 190 -17.93 -12.81 -11.47
CA LEU A 190 -17.24 -13.67 -10.51
C LEU A 190 -16.36 -12.90 -9.52
N GLY A 191 -15.69 -11.84 -9.99
CA GLY A 191 -14.86 -10.98 -9.15
C GLY A 191 -15.62 -10.35 -7.98
N THR A 192 -16.93 -10.10 -8.13
CA THR A 192 -17.77 -9.53 -7.07
C THR A 192 -17.92 -10.48 -5.88
N ILE A 193 -17.90 -11.78 -6.12
CA ILE A 193 -17.98 -12.83 -5.09
C ILE A 193 -16.59 -13.27 -4.64
N LEU A 194 -15.70 -13.51 -5.59
CA LEU A 194 -14.36 -14.03 -5.31
C LEU A 194 -13.53 -13.08 -4.43
N ARG A 195 -13.57 -11.77 -4.69
CA ARG A 195 -12.75 -10.81 -3.94
C ARG A 195 -13.11 -10.72 -2.45
N PRO A 196 -14.38 -10.64 -2.03
CA PRO A 196 -14.73 -10.77 -0.62
C PRO A 196 -14.25 -12.08 -0.01
N LEU A 197 -14.37 -13.20 -0.71
CA LEU A 197 -13.90 -14.50 -0.23
C LEU A 197 -12.38 -14.50 -0.01
N LEU A 198 -11.60 -14.04 -1.00
CA LEU A 198 -10.14 -13.93 -0.88
C LEU A 198 -9.67 -13.06 0.29
N LEU A 199 -10.46 -12.05 0.66
CA LEU A 199 -10.15 -11.17 1.79
C LEU A 199 -10.51 -11.77 3.14
N SER A 200 -11.60 -12.54 3.21
CA SER A 200 -12.24 -12.91 4.48
C SER A 200 -12.14 -14.38 4.85
N THR A 201 -11.67 -15.22 3.91
CA THR A 201 -11.62 -16.68 4.12
C THR A 201 -10.24 -17.27 3.84
N LYS A 202 -9.98 -18.42 4.42
CA LYS A 202 -8.81 -19.26 4.18
C LYS A 202 -9.26 -20.70 3.91
N LYS A 203 -8.34 -21.56 3.46
CA LYS A 203 -8.63 -22.98 3.23
C LYS A 203 -9.19 -23.65 4.49
N GLY A 204 -10.36 -24.26 4.35
CA GLY A 204 -11.07 -24.96 5.43
C GLY A 204 -12.19 -24.14 6.09
N ASP A 205 -12.31 -22.85 5.79
CA ASP A 205 -13.43 -22.04 6.27
C ASP A 205 -14.73 -22.45 5.56
N VAL A 206 -15.85 -22.29 6.26
CA VAL A 206 -17.19 -22.55 5.72
C VAL A 206 -17.77 -21.26 5.18
N VAL A 207 -18.21 -21.32 3.94
CA VAL A 207 -18.90 -20.21 3.26
C VAL A 207 -20.34 -20.59 3.04
N LEU A 208 -21.25 -19.69 3.34
CA LEU A 208 -22.68 -19.89 3.15
C LEU A 208 -23.27 -18.74 2.34
N ASP A 209 -23.86 -19.07 1.21
CA ASP A 209 -24.61 -18.15 0.37
C ASP A 209 -26.09 -18.54 0.37
N PHE A 210 -26.94 -17.66 0.87
CA PHE A 210 -28.39 -17.87 0.91
C PHE A 210 -29.10 -17.45 -0.37
N PHE A 211 -28.42 -16.69 -1.23
CA PHE A 211 -29.00 -16.09 -2.42
C PHE A 211 -28.11 -16.35 -3.62
N SER A 212 -27.96 -17.62 -3.99
CA SER A 212 -27.00 -18.06 -5.01
C SER A 212 -27.21 -17.40 -6.39
N GLY A 213 -28.37 -16.81 -6.66
CA GLY A 213 -28.63 -16.07 -7.90
C GLY A 213 -28.42 -16.95 -9.14
N SER A 214 -27.40 -16.62 -9.93
CA SER A 214 -26.99 -17.39 -11.10
C SER A 214 -26.12 -18.62 -10.74
N SER A 215 -25.81 -18.83 -9.48
CA SER A 215 -24.91 -19.89 -8.98
C SER A 215 -23.50 -19.86 -9.61
N THR A 216 -23.06 -18.68 -10.02
CA THR A 216 -21.71 -18.48 -10.60
C THR A 216 -20.63 -18.43 -9.55
#